data_4cf7f57ef52a26e780524fa386994080
#
_entry.id   4cf7f57ef52a26e780524fa386994080
#
_cell.length_a   1.000
_cell.length_b   1.000
_cell.length_c   1.000
_cell.angle_alpha   90.00
_cell.angle_beta   90.00
_cell.angle_gamma   90.00
#
_symmetry.space_group_name_H-M   'P 1'
#
loop_
_entity.id
_entity.type
_entity.pdbx_description
1 polymer ?
#
loop_
_entity_poly.entity_id
_entity_poly.type
_entity_poly.pdbx_seq_one_letter_code
_entity_poly.pdbx_strand_id
1 'polypeptide(L)'
;LGDGECDEPEALGALALAGREKLDNLIFVVNCNLQRLDGPVRGNGKIIQELEGYFRGAGWNVIKVVWGRLWDPLLARDEDGLLQQAMNETVDGEYQNFKAKGGAYVRNNFFGQHPQLLDLVSDMTDEDIYRLNRGGHDPYKIYAAYRAAVEHEGQPAVCLLYTSDA
;
A
#
# COMPACT_ATOMS: atom_id res chain seq x y z
N LEU A 1 -2.01 -2.84 -14.26
CA LEU A 1 -0.60 -2.48 -14.37
C LEU A 1 0.13 -2.98 -13.12
N GLY A 2 1.38 -3.44 -13.25
CA GLY A 2 2.27 -3.64 -12.12
C GLY A 2 2.98 -2.34 -11.74
N ASP A 3 3.51 -2.26 -10.52
CA ASP A 3 4.31 -1.11 -10.08
C ASP A 3 5.62 -0.99 -10.88
N GLY A 4 6.24 -2.12 -11.27
CA GLY A 4 7.45 -2.14 -12.09
C GLY A 4 7.26 -1.58 -13.51
N GLU A 5 6.08 -1.73 -14.11
CA GLU A 5 5.78 -1.16 -15.43
C GLU A 5 5.67 0.38 -15.41
N CYS A 6 5.46 0.98 -14.23
CA CYS A 6 5.47 2.42 -14.08
C CYS A 6 6.88 3.04 -14.10
N ASP A 7 7.94 2.23 -14.08
CA ASP A 7 9.33 2.72 -14.17
C ASP A 7 9.71 3.14 -15.60
N GLU A 8 8.92 2.73 -16.60
CA GLU A 8 9.18 3.10 -17.99
C GLU A 8 8.90 4.58 -18.24
N PRO A 9 9.84 5.33 -18.86
CA PRO A 9 9.69 6.77 -19.10
C PRO A 9 8.44 7.12 -19.91
N GLU A 10 8.03 6.26 -20.83
CA GLU A 10 6.83 6.43 -21.65
C GLU A 10 5.55 6.35 -20.80
N ALA A 11 5.52 5.44 -19.82
CA ALA A 11 4.40 5.33 -18.89
C ALA A 11 4.24 6.62 -18.08
N LEU A 12 5.33 7.11 -17.49
CA LEU A 12 5.32 8.35 -16.70
C LEU A 12 4.96 9.57 -17.57
N GLY A 13 5.45 9.63 -18.80
CA GLY A 13 5.14 10.72 -19.73
C GLY A 13 3.66 10.81 -20.10
N ALA A 14 2.99 9.66 -20.24
CA ALA A 14 1.57 9.59 -20.58
C ALA A 14 0.66 10.07 -19.45
N LEU A 15 1.07 9.96 -18.18
CA LEU A 15 0.27 10.38 -17.03
C LEU A 15 -0.07 11.88 -17.06
N ALA A 16 0.91 12.72 -17.43
CA ALA A 16 0.73 14.16 -17.49
C ALA A 16 -0.29 14.56 -18.57
N LEU A 17 -0.37 13.82 -19.69
CA LEU A 17 -1.36 14.04 -20.72
C LEU A 17 -2.78 13.79 -20.20
N ALA A 18 -3.02 12.64 -19.58
CA ALA A 18 -4.33 12.27 -19.05
C ALA A 18 -4.83 13.27 -17.99
N GLY A 19 -3.94 13.72 -17.08
CA GLY A 19 -4.26 14.74 -16.08
C GLY A 19 -4.62 16.08 -16.70
N ARG A 20 -3.85 16.56 -17.67
CA ARG A 20 -4.10 17.83 -18.38
C ARG A 20 -5.42 17.80 -19.16
N GLU A 21 -5.72 16.70 -19.83
CA GLU A 21 -6.97 16.51 -20.58
C GLU A 21 -8.18 16.19 -19.67
N LYS A 22 -7.94 16.04 -18.35
CA LYS A 22 -8.98 15.74 -17.34
C LYS A 22 -9.83 14.54 -17.70
N LEU A 23 -9.18 13.44 -18.07
CA LEU A 23 -9.86 12.21 -18.49
C LEU A 23 -10.49 11.51 -17.28
N ASP A 24 -11.62 12.01 -16.78
CA ASP A 24 -12.29 11.50 -15.58
C ASP A 24 -12.96 10.14 -15.74
N ASN A 25 -13.06 9.65 -16.97
CA ASN A 25 -13.47 8.28 -17.28
C ASN A 25 -12.29 7.29 -17.37
N LEU A 26 -11.05 7.74 -17.10
CA LEU A 26 -9.87 6.88 -17.07
C LEU A 26 -9.52 6.50 -15.64
N ILE A 27 -9.49 5.20 -15.38
CA ILE A 27 -9.11 4.64 -14.08
C ILE A 27 -7.95 3.68 -14.28
N PHE A 28 -6.83 3.94 -13.61
CA PHE A 28 -5.72 2.99 -13.51
C PHE A 28 -5.82 2.20 -12.22
N VAL A 29 -5.51 0.91 -12.31
CA VAL A 29 -5.31 0.04 -11.15
C VAL A 29 -3.88 -0.46 -11.20
N VAL A 30 -3.08 -0.05 -10.23
CA VAL A 30 -1.67 -0.45 -10.13
C VAL A 30 -1.54 -1.48 -9.02
N ASN A 31 -1.05 -2.66 -9.38
CA ASN A 31 -0.73 -3.73 -8.44
C ASN A 31 0.67 -3.49 -7.87
N CYS A 32 0.72 -3.01 -6.64
CA CYS A 32 1.98 -2.74 -5.93
C CYS A 32 2.36 -3.99 -5.11
N ASN A 33 3.00 -4.95 -5.77
CA ASN A 33 3.45 -6.20 -5.15
C ASN A 33 4.92 -6.16 -4.70
N LEU A 34 5.60 -5.01 -4.86
CA LEU A 34 7.01 -4.78 -4.52
C LEU A 34 7.98 -5.60 -5.38
N GLN A 35 7.56 -6.03 -6.55
CA GLN A 35 8.39 -6.76 -7.51
C GLN A 35 8.70 -5.87 -8.71
N ARG A 36 9.98 -5.79 -9.07
CA ARG A 36 10.45 -5.15 -10.30
C ARG A 36 11.04 -6.18 -11.24
N LEU A 37 10.99 -5.89 -12.55
CA LEU A 37 11.52 -6.79 -13.58
C LEU A 37 13.02 -7.06 -13.40
N ASP A 38 13.77 -6.09 -12.92
CA ASP A 38 15.23 -6.13 -12.78
C ASP A 38 15.73 -6.51 -11.37
N GLY A 39 14.86 -7.05 -10.53
CA GLY A 39 15.21 -7.46 -9.17
C GLY A 39 14.53 -6.63 -8.07
N PRO A 40 14.97 -6.77 -6.82
CA PRO A 40 14.33 -6.09 -5.70
C PRO A 40 14.44 -4.57 -5.84
N VAL A 41 13.43 -3.86 -5.32
CA VAL A 41 13.41 -2.40 -5.25
C VAL A 41 14.77 -1.89 -4.76
N ARG A 42 15.42 -1.03 -5.54
CA ARG A 42 16.73 -0.48 -5.17
C ARG A 42 16.57 0.50 -4.01
N GLY A 43 17.32 0.27 -2.96
CA GLY A 43 17.38 1.15 -1.79
C GLY A 43 16.21 0.96 -0.81
N ASN A 44 16.16 1.83 0.19
CA ASN A 44 15.15 1.84 1.26
C ASN A 44 13.88 2.62 0.86
N GLY A 45 13.49 2.59 -0.42
CA GLY A 45 12.35 3.30 -0.94
C GLY A 45 11.00 2.65 -0.57
N LYS A 46 9.95 3.42 -0.75
CA LYS A 46 8.55 2.99 -0.68
C LYS A 46 7.90 3.31 -2.02
N ILE A 47 7.81 2.32 -2.87
CA ILE A 47 7.33 2.49 -4.24
C ILE A 47 5.91 3.10 -4.31
N ILE A 48 5.03 2.73 -3.37
CA ILE A 48 3.67 3.29 -3.32
C ILE A 48 3.68 4.80 -3.08
N GLN A 49 4.60 5.30 -2.24
CA GLN A 49 4.73 6.74 -1.97
C GLN A 49 5.32 7.48 -3.17
N GLU A 50 6.29 6.87 -3.85
CA GLU A 50 6.84 7.43 -5.09
C GLU A 50 5.75 7.53 -6.17
N LEU A 51 5.02 6.44 -6.42
CA LEU A 51 3.93 6.42 -7.39
C LEU A 51 2.83 7.42 -7.02
N GLU A 52 2.45 7.52 -5.74
CA GLU A 52 1.52 8.55 -5.28
C GLU A 52 2.01 9.95 -5.67
N GLY A 53 3.30 10.24 -5.47
CA GLY A 53 3.91 11.52 -5.83
C GLY A 53 3.83 11.80 -7.33
N TYR A 54 4.14 10.82 -8.17
CA TYR A 54 4.07 10.94 -9.63
C TYR A 54 2.64 11.19 -10.12
N PHE A 55 1.67 10.38 -9.67
CA PHE A 55 0.27 10.53 -10.09
C PHE A 55 -0.34 11.85 -9.60
N ARG A 56 -0.12 12.22 -8.33
CA ARG A 56 -0.59 13.52 -7.81
C ARG A 56 0.03 14.70 -8.55
N GLY A 57 1.33 14.66 -8.80
CA GLY A 57 2.03 15.68 -9.57
C GLY A 57 1.54 15.81 -11.02
N ALA A 58 1.05 14.72 -11.60
CA ALA A 58 0.44 14.69 -12.93
C ALA A 58 -1.05 15.08 -12.94
N GLY A 59 -1.65 15.43 -11.80
CA GLY A 59 -3.04 15.89 -11.72
C GLY A 59 -4.08 14.78 -11.60
N TRP A 60 -3.69 13.59 -11.10
CA TRP A 60 -4.59 12.47 -10.88
C TRP A 60 -5.18 12.45 -9.46
N ASN A 61 -6.39 11.95 -9.34
CA ASN A 61 -6.96 11.52 -8.06
C ASN A 61 -6.34 10.18 -7.65
N VAL A 62 -5.66 10.14 -6.50
CA VAL A 62 -4.94 8.93 -6.03
C VAL A 62 -5.63 8.32 -4.83
N ILE A 63 -6.02 7.07 -4.97
CA ILE A 63 -6.64 6.25 -3.92
C ILE A 63 -5.65 5.12 -3.57
N LYS A 64 -5.15 5.12 -2.34
CA LYS A 64 -4.26 4.07 -1.83
C LYS A 64 -5.03 3.05 -1.02
N VAL A 65 -4.82 1.77 -1.33
CA VAL A 65 -5.37 0.64 -0.57
C VAL A 65 -4.21 -0.14 0.03
N VAL A 66 -3.73 0.33 1.18
CA VAL A 66 -2.49 -0.18 1.80
C VAL A 66 -2.78 -1.35 2.73
N TRP A 67 -3.67 -1.16 3.70
CA TRP A 67 -3.94 -2.16 4.73
C TRP A 67 -5.36 -2.72 4.63
N GLY A 68 -5.48 -4.02 4.87
CA GLY A 68 -6.75 -4.71 4.95
C GLY A 68 -7.53 -4.34 6.22
N ARG A 69 -8.83 -4.62 6.23
CA ARG A 69 -9.75 -4.23 7.31
C ARG A 69 -9.40 -4.79 8.69
N LEU A 70 -8.61 -5.87 8.76
CA LEU A 70 -8.18 -6.43 10.05
C LEU A 70 -7.20 -5.52 10.80
N TRP A 71 -6.55 -4.58 10.10
CA TRP A 71 -5.74 -3.54 10.70
C TRP A 71 -6.56 -2.39 11.29
N ASP A 72 -7.81 -2.19 10.84
CA ASP A 72 -8.62 -1.05 11.27
C ASP A 72 -8.82 -0.97 12.79
N PRO A 73 -9.07 -2.09 13.52
CA PRO A 73 -9.16 -2.04 14.98
C PRO A 73 -7.85 -1.69 15.69
N LEU A 74 -6.70 -2.09 15.13
CA LEU A 74 -5.37 -1.75 15.66
C LEU A 74 -5.08 -0.26 15.44
N LEU A 75 -5.32 0.23 14.23
CA LEU A 75 -5.16 1.64 13.88
C LEU A 75 -6.10 2.55 14.69
N ALA A 76 -7.31 2.09 15.02
CA ALA A 76 -8.24 2.85 15.86
C ALA A 76 -7.77 2.95 17.32
N ARG A 77 -6.91 2.06 17.79
CA ARG A 77 -6.30 2.09 19.15
C ARG A 77 -4.96 2.81 19.19
N ASP A 78 -4.41 3.22 18.04
CA ASP A 78 -3.12 3.90 17.91
C ASP A 78 -3.27 5.41 18.21
N GLU A 79 -3.57 5.73 19.47
CA GLU A 79 -3.85 7.12 19.90
C GLU A 79 -2.61 8.04 19.72
N ASP A 80 -1.41 7.50 19.94
CA ASP A 80 -0.15 8.23 19.85
C ASP A 80 0.45 8.22 18.42
N GLY A 81 -0.15 7.48 17.48
CA GLY A 81 0.34 7.32 16.11
C GLY A 81 1.61 6.49 15.98
N LEU A 82 1.99 5.74 17.02
CA LEU A 82 3.22 4.93 17.04
C LEU A 82 3.16 3.77 16.04
N LEU A 83 2.00 3.11 15.92
CA LEU A 83 1.79 2.05 14.93
C LEU A 83 1.92 2.60 13.51
N GLN A 84 1.27 3.74 13.25
CA GLN A 84 1.36 4.42 11.97
C GLN A 84 2.79 4.85 11.65
N GLN A 85 3.53 5.35 12.65
CA GLN A 85 4.94 5.70 12.50
C GLN A 85 5.78 4.46 12.15
N ALA A 86 5.65 3.37 12.89
CA ALA A 86 6.37 2.11 12.62
C ALA A 86 6.07 1.57 11.22
N MET A 87 4.80 1.62 10.78
CA MET A 87 4.41 1.27 9.42
C MET A 87 5.09 2.17 8.38
N ASN A 88 5.23 3.46 8.67
CA ASN A 88 5.86 4.41 7.77
C ASN A 88 7.39 4.28 7.72
N GLU A 89 8.02 3.84 8.77
CA GLU A 89 9.47 3.64 8.84
C GLU A 89 9.92 2.28 8.29
N THR A 90 9.03 1.27 8.28
CA THR A 90 9.31 -0.06 7.74
C THR A 90 9.46 0.00 6.22
N VAL A 91 10.58 -0.49 5.71
CA VAL A 91 10.90 -0.50 4.27
C VAL A 91 10.27 -1.71 3.55
N ASP A 92 10.14 -1.61 2.23
CA ASP A 92 9.47 -2.62 1.41
C ASP A 92 10.09 -4.01 1.53
N GLY A 93 11.41 -4.11 1.61
CA GLY A 93 12.11 -5.38 1.78
C GLY A 93 11.78 -6.08 3.11
N GLU A 94 11.54 -5.31 4.19
CA GLU A 94 11.15 -5.88 5.49
C GLU A 94 9.69 -6.35 5.46
N TYR A 95 8.81 -5.66 4.75
CA TYR A 95 7.44 -6.14 4.52
C TYR A 95 7.38 -7.46 3.75
N GLN A 96 8.31 -7.71 2.81
CA GLN A 96 8.45 -9.01 2.15
C GLN A 96 8.89 -10.09 3.15
N ASN A 97 9.85 -9.79 4.04
CA ASN A 97 10.28 -10.68 5.10
C ASN A 97 9.14 -11.07 6.04
N PHE A 98 8.29 -10.12 6.43
CA PHE A 98 7.13 -10.38 7.29
C PHE A 98 6.18 -11.40 6.67
N LYS A 99 5.93 -11.31 5.37
CA LYS A 99 5.09 -12.27 4.67
C LYS A 99 5.74 -13.65 4.57
N ALA A 100 7.04 -13.72 4.31
CA ALA A 100 7.77 -14.96 4.14
C ALA A 100 7.99 -15.74 5.45
N LYS A 101 8.17 -15.03 6.58
CA LYS A 101 8.60 -15.61 7.86
C LYS A 101 7.45 -15.83 8.87
N GLY A 102 6.25 -15.33 8.58
CA GLY A 102 5.04 -15.62 9.36
C GLY A 102 4.84 -14.75 10.60
N GLY A 103 3.74 -15.02 11.33
CA GLY A 103 3.22 -14.17 12.41
C GLY A 103 4.14 -14.00 13.60
N ALA A 104 4.82 -15.08 14.03
CA ALA A 104 5.80 -14.98 15.12
C ALA A 104 6.96 -14.03 14.78
N TYR A 105 7.41 -14.04 13.54
CA TYR A 105 8.44 -13.10 13.09
C TYR A 105 7.91 -11.65 13.09
N VAL A 106 6.70 -11.42 12.63
CA VAL A 106 6.04 -10.09 12.65
C VAL A 106 5.90 -9.60 14.10
N ARG A 107 5.43 -10.45 15.02
CA ARG A 107 5.34 -10.10 16.44
C ARG A 107 6.67 -9.61 16.98
N ASN A 108 7.75 -10.35 16.74
CA ASN A 108 9.04 -10.07 17.33
C ASN A 108 9.79 -8.91 16.66
N ASN A 109 9.64 -8.73 15.34
CA ASN A 109 10.46 -7.79 14.55
C ASN A 109 9.72 -6.52 14.14
N PHE A 110 8.39 -6.54 14.08
CA PHE A 110 7.58 -5.35 13.83
C PHE A 110 6.99 -4.82 15.15
N PHE A 111 6.11 -5.58 15.79
CA PHE A 111 5.50 -5.14 17.05
C PHE A 111 6.51 -5.10 18.20
N GLY A 112 7.53 -5.97 18.19
CA GLY A 112 8.59 -6.03 19.20
C GLY A 112 9.55 -4.83 19.22
N GLN A 113 9.46 -3.90 18.29
CA GLN A 113 10.27 -2.69 18.27
C GLN A 113 9.93 -1.75 19.44
N HIS A 114 8.68 -1.78 19.90
CA HIS A 114 8.20 -0.95 21.02
C HIS A 114 7.24 -1.73 21.91
N PRO A 115 7.36 -1.59 23.26
CA PRO A 115 6.45 -2.27 24.18
C PRO A 115 4.97 -1.95 23.92
N GLN A 116 4.65 -0.71 23.56
CA GLN A 116 3.28 -0.27 23.26
C GLN A 116 2.72 -1.00 22.03
N LEU A 117 3.52 -1.30 21.02
CA LEU A 117 3.10 -2.06 19.85
C LEU A 117 2.84 -3.53 20.20
N LEU A 118 3.67 -4.13 21.08
CA LEU A 118 3.42 -5.47 21.59
C LEU A 118 2.12 -5.55 22.38
N ASP A 119 1.81 -4.52 23.16
CA ASP A 119 0.57 -4.45 23.93
C ASP A 119 -0.68 -4.41 23.03
N LEU A 120 -0.61 -3.71 21.90
CA LEU A 120 -1.68 -3.67 20.90
C LEU A 120 -2.09 -5.05 20.37
N VAL A 121 -1.17 -6.02 20.38
CA VAL A 121 -1.38 -7.38 19.85
C VAL A 121 -1.24 -8.46 20.93
N SER A 122 -1.31 -8.07 22.20
CA SER A 122 -1.14 -8.98 23.34
C SER A 122 -2.18 -10.09 23.41
N ASP A 123 -3.39 -9.82 22.94
CA ASP A 123 -4.53 -10.73 22.86
C ASP A 123 -4.62 -11.52 21.54
N MET A 124 -3.72 -11.27 20.59
CA MET A 124 -3.70 -11.92 19.29
C MET A 124 -2.72 -13.11 19.29
N THR A 125 -3.10 -14.18 18.61
CA THR A 125 -2.18 -15.28 18.30
C THR A 125 -1.25 -14.91 17.15
N ASP A 126 -0.18 -15.68 16.94
CA ASP A 126 0.69 -15.47 15.77
C ASP A 126 -0.04 -15.70 14.45
N GLU A 127 -1.01 -16.60 14.44
CA GLU A 127 -1.89 -16.80 13.28
C GLU A 127 -2.77 -15.58 13.01
N ASP A 128 -3.32 -14.94 14.05
CA ASP A 128 -4.09 -13.71 13.89
C ASP A 128 -3.24 -12.57 13.33
N ILE A 129 -2.01 -12.43 13.83
CA ILE A 129 -1.04 -11.46 13.31
C ILE A 129 -0.71 -11.75 11.85
N TYR A 130 -0.53 -13.03 11.48
CA TYR A 130 -0.27 -13.41 10.09
C TYR A 130 -1.43 -13.09 9.14
N ARG A 131 -2.66 -13.08 9.64
CA ARG A 131 -3.87 -12.70 8.90
C ARG A 131 -4.03 -11.19 8.70
N LEU A 132 -3.24 -10.37 9.37
CA LEU A 132 -3.18 -8.92 9.13
C LEU A 132 -2.67 -8.69 7.71
N ASN A 133 -3.60 -8.61 6.76
CA ASN A 133 -3.31 -8.67 5.34
C ASN A 133 -3.17 -7.27 4.73
N ARG A 134 -2.58 -7.22 3.54
CA ARG A 134 -2.51 -6.02 2.71
C ARG A 134 -3.86 -5.69 2.10
N GLY A 135 -4.11 -4.40 1.87
CA GLY A 135 -5.41 -3.92 1.39
C GLY A 135 -5.80 -4.43 0.01
N GLY A 136 -4.82 -4.67 -0.86
CA GLY A 136 -5.03 -5.24 -2.18
C GLY A 136 -5.50 -6.71 -2.17
N HIS A 137 -5.54 -7.36 -1.01
CA HIS A 137 -6.14 -8.68 -0.80
C HIS A 137 -7.47 -8.61 -0.02
N ASP A 138 -7.97 -7.42 0.28
CA ASP A 138 -9.24 -7.22 0.97
C ASP A 138 -10.35 -6.76 0.00
N PRO A 139 -11.31 -7.65 -0.36
CA PRO A 139 -12.35 -7.31 -1.34
C PRO A 139 -13.19 -6.09 -0.96
N TYR A 140 -13.40 -5.84 0.34
CA TYR A 140 -14.18 -4.68 0.79
C TYR A 140 -13.43 -3.37 0.58
N LYS A 141 -12.14 -3.35 0.87
CA LYS A 141 -11.27 -2.18 0.64
C LYS A 141 -11.13 -1.91 -0.86
N ILE A 142 -10.94 -2.96 -1.68
CA ILE A 142 -10.87 -2.84 -3.14
C ILE A 142 -12.18 -2.28 -3.71
N TYR A 143 -13.33 -2.83 -3.28
CA TYR A 143 -14.63 -2.35 -3.73
C TYR A 143 -14.83 -0.87 -3.40
N ALA A 144 -14.52 -0.47 -2.17
CA ALA A 144 -14.64 0.94 -1.75
C ALA A 144 -13.74 1.87 -2.58
N ALA A 145 -12.50 1.43 -2.89
CA ALA A 145 -11.58 2.18 -3.73
C ALA A 145 -12.09 2.33 -5.16
N TYR A 146 -12.56 1.25 -5.76
CA TYR A 146 -13.10 1.28 -7.13
C TYR A 146 -14.35 2.16 -7.22
N ARG A 147 -15.24 2.04 -6.23
CA ARG A 147 -16.42 2.90 -6.16
C ARG A 147 -16.03 4.38 -6.09
N ALA A 148 -15.11 4.73 -5.20
CA ALA A 148 -14.62 6.10 -5.08
C ALA A 148 -13.95 6.61 -6.37
N ALA A 149 -13.23 5.74 -7.10
CA ALA A 149 -12.62 6.09 -8.37
C ALA A 149 -13.66 6.35 -9.48
N VAL A 150 -14.72 5.52 -9.54
CA VAL A 150 -15.79 5.64 -10.52
C VAL A 150 -16.67 6.88 -10.27
N GLU A 151 -16.91 7.21 -9.00
CA GLU A 151 -17.73 8.37 -8.61
C GLU A 151 -16.97 9.70 -8.68
N HIS A 152 -15.63 9.67 -8.89
CA HIS A 152 -14.81 10.88 -8.97
C HIS A 152 -14.90 11.53 -10.35
N GLU A 153 -15.10 12.84 -10.39
CA GLU A 153 -15.24 13.64 -11.61
C GLU A 153 -14.11 14.66 -11.75
N GLY A 154 -13.82 15.03 -12.99
CA GLY A 154 -12.92 16.13 -13.33
C GLY A 154 -11.43 15.80 -13.34
N GLN A 155 -11.04 14.58 -12.95
CA GLN A 155 -9.66 14.10 -12.99
C GLN A 155 -9.62 12.59 -13.28
N PRO A 156 -8.59 12.08 -13.97
CA PRO A 156 -8.36 10.64 -14.00
C PRO A 156 -8.05 10.12 -12.60
N ALA A 157 -8.42 8.87 -12.31
CA ALA A 157 -8.19 8.25 -11.02
C ALA A 157 -7.21 7.08 -11.10
N VAL A 158 -6.44 6.87 -10.04
CA VAL A 158 -5.59 5.69 -9.88
C VAL A 158 -5.83 5.03 -8.52
N CYS A 159 -6.02 3.71 -8.54
CA CYS A 159 -6.04 2.87 -7.35
C CYS A 159 -4.67 2.17 -7.21
N LEU A 160 -3.90 2.54 -6.20
CA LEU A 160 -2.65 1.89 -5.84
C LEU A 160 -2.97 0.78 -4.83
N LEU A 161 -2.94 -0.46 -5.28
CA LEU A 161 -3.30 -1.63 -4.46
C LEU A 161 -2.03 -2.29 -3.92
N TYR A 162 -1.81 -2.20 -2.61
CA TYR A 162 -0.71 -2.89 -1.96
C TYR A 162 -1.02 -4.37 -1.83
N THR A 163 -0.23 -5.20 -2.49
CA THR A 163 -0.39 -6.65 -2.54
C THR A 163 0.89 -7.37 -2.10
N SER A 164 0.86 -8.68 -2.11
CA SER A 164 2.04 -9.54 -2.04
C SER A 164 1.92 -10.56 -3.15
N ASP A 165 3.03 -11.06 -3.63
CA ASP A 165 3.01 -12.26 -4.44
C ASP A 165 2.41 -13.41 -3.63
N ALA A 166 1.61 -14.22 -4.32
CA ALA A 166 0.96 -15.39 -3.75
C ALA A 166 1.95 -16.53 -3.49
#